data_1dd5567357e6c04c3282cdb6b86c86d2
#
_entry.id   1dd5567357e6c04c3282cdb6b86c86d2
#
_cell.length_a   1.000
_cell.length_b   1.000
_cell.length_c   1.000
_cell.angle_alpha   90.00
_cell.angle_beta   90.00
_cell.angle_gamma   90.00
#
_symmetry.space_group_name_H-M   'P 1'
#
loop_
_entity.id
_entity.type
_entity.pdbx_description
1 polymer ?
#
loop_
_entity_poly.entity_id
_entity_poly.type
_entity_poly.pdbx_seq_one_letter_code
_entity_poly.pdbx_strand_id
1 'polypeptide(L)'
;MKANILLVEDDMNLGFVIQDNLKVEGYHVHLSRDGKDGLKAFNEAKYDLCILDVMLPKKDGFSLAEDIRKLSLAVPIVFLTAKSMTEDKIKGFKAGADDYITKPFSMDEFSLRIEAILKRTGSISAKKSNGFDLGRYFFDSSNYKLSIGETEIKKLTKKEADILRILCEQKGNV
;
A
#
# COMPACT_ATOMS: atom_id res chain seq x y z
N MET A 1 9.51 -9.53 4.54
CA MET A 1 8.27 -9.37 3.75
C MET A 1 7.66 -8.05 4.11
N LYS A 2 7.17 -7.26 3.12
CA LYS A 2 6.64 -5.93 3.40
C LYS A 2 5.21 -5.98 3.94
N ALA A 3 4.28 -6.67 3.27
CA ALA A 3 2.88 -6.79 3.64
C ALA A 3 2.21 -7.95 2.89
N ASN A 4 1.07 -8.45 3.42
CA ASN A 4 0.22 -9.45 2.79
C ASN A 4 -0.94 -8.77 2.06
N ILE A 5 -1.10 -9.01 0.78
CA ILE A 5 -2.11 -8.38 -0.07
C ILE A 5 -3.05 -9.44 -0.62
N LEU A 6 -4.36 -9.25 -0.46
CA LEU A 6 -5.38 -9.98 -1.19
C LEU A 6 -5.71 -9.21 -2.47
N LEU A 7 -5.45 -9.82 -3.61
CA LEU A 7 -5.83 -9.31 -4.93
C LEU A 7 -6.98 -10.18 -5.47
N VAL A 8 -8.10 -9.55 -5.83
CA VAL A 8 -9.23 -10.22 -6.46
C VAL A 8 -9.49 -9.59 -7.82
N GLU A 9 -9.16 -10.34 -8.87
CA GLU A 9 -9.18 -9.88 -10.27
C GLU A 9 -9.48 -11.10 -11.15
N ASP A 10 -10.50 -11.04 -11.99
CA ASP A 10 -10.92 -12.14 -12.85
C ASP A 10 -10.12 -12.20 -14.17
N ASP A 11 -9.67 -11.05 -14.69
CA ASP A 11 -8.77 -11.03 -15.84
C ASP A 11 -7.44 -11.71 -15.50
N MET A 12 -7.18 -12.82 -16.20
CA MET A 12 -5.98 -13.63 -15.93
C MET A 12 -4.67 -12.88 -16.19
N ASN A 13 -4.63 -12.06 -17.23
CA ASN A 13 -3.42 -11.35 -17.64
C ASN A 13 -3.15 -10.19 -16.68
N LEU A 14 -4.17 -9.36 -16.42
CA LEU A 14 -4.04 -8.23 -15.52
C LEU A 14 -3.73 -8.69 -14.08
N GLY A 15 -4.45 -9.69 -13.58
CA GLY A 15 -4.20 -10.24 -12.25
C GLY A 15 -2.78 -10.81 -12.09
N PHE A 16 -2.26 -11.49 -13.13
CA PHE A 16 -0.89 -11.98 -13.13
C PHE A 16 0.14 -10.83 -13.12
N VAL A 17 -0.04 -9.83 -13.99
CA VAL A 17 0.87 -8.68 -14.07
C VAL A 17 0.92 -7.90 -12.75
N ILE A 18 -0.24 -7.64 -12.13
CA ILE A 18 -0.31 -6.96 -10.83
C ILE A 18 0.38 -7.81 -9.75
N GLN A 19 0.06 -9.12 -9.69
CA GLN A 19 0.64 -10.01 -8.70
C GLN A 19 2.16 -10.07 -8.82
N ASP A 20 2.69 -10.22 -10.04
CA ASP A 20 4.12 -10.32 -10.29
C ASP A 20 4.85 -9.02 -9.92
N ASN A 21 4.33 -7.89 -10.35
CA ASN A 21 4.88 -6.57 -10.00
C ASN A 21 4.96 -6.37 -8.49
N LEU A 22 3.88 -6.63 -7.76
CA LEU A 22 3.85 -6.49 -6.30
C LEU A 22 4.81 -7.49 -5.60
N LYS A 23 4.97 -8.71 -6.14
CA LYS A 23 5.94 -9.68 -5.62
C LYS A 23 7.38 -9.21 -5.81
N VAL A 24 7.71 -8.64 -6.97
CA VAL A 24 9.03 -8.03 -7.23
C VAL A 24 9.32 -6.90 -6.25
N GLU A 25 8.31 -6.14 -5.87
CA GLU A 25 8.43 -5.11 -4.84
C GLU A 25 8.55 -5.65 -3.39
N GLY A 26 8.42 -6.97 -3.21
CA GLY A 26 8.60 -7.66 -1.93
C GLY A 26 7.31 -7.85 -1.10
N TYR A 27 6.13 -7.70 -1.69
CA TYR A 27 4.85 -8.03 -1.09
C TYR A 27 4.53 -9.53 -1.23
N HIS A 28 3.76 -10.06 -0.29
CA HIS A 28 3.14 -11.37 -0.44
C HIS A 28 1.72 -11.18 -1.00
N VAL A 29 1.43 -11.77 -2.17
CA VAL A 29 0.16 -11.53 -2.86
C VAL A 29 -0.58 -12.84 -3.08
N HIS A 30 -1.77 -12.95 -2.49
CA HIS A 30 -2.76 -13.97 -2.79
C HIS A 30 -3.70 -13.45 -3.88
N LEU A 31 -3.80 -14.17 -4.98
CA LEU A 31 -4.67 -13.83 -6.10
C LEU A 31 -5.88 -14.76 -6.14
N SER A 32 -7.06 -14.19 -6.01
CA SER A 32 -8.36 -14.86 -6.23
C SER A 32 -8.99 -14.40 -7.53
N ARG A 33 -9.79 -15.25 -8.15
CA ARG A 33 -10.38 -15.01 -9.48
C ARG A 33 -11.86 -14.63 -9.45
N ASP A 34 -12.49 -14.67 -8.32
CA ASP A 34 -13.87 -14.26 -8.12
C ASP A 34 -14.11 -13.81 -6.68
N GLY A 35 -15.23 -13.11 -6.46
CA GLY A 35 -15.55 -12.55 -5.16
C GLY A 35 -15.85 -13.59 -4.06
N LYS A 36 -16.31 -14.81 -4.41
CA LYS A 36 -16.51 -15.87 -3.41
C LYS A 36 -15.20 -16.47 -2.97
N ASP A 37 -14.28 -16.72 -3.90
CA ASP A 37 -12.93 -17.20 -3.61
C ASP A 37 -12.13 -16.14 -2.82
N GLY A 38 -12.27 -14.87 -3.18
CA GLY A 38 -11.70 -13.74 -2.43
C GLY A 38 -12.18 -13.68 -0.97
N LEU A 39 -13.49 -13.85 -0.73
CA LEU A 39 -14.03 -13.88 0.63
C LEU A 39 -13.54 -15.09 1.43
N LYS A 40 -13.45 -16.25 0.79
CA LYS A 40 -12.90 -17.47 1.40
C LYS A 40 -11.44 -17.24 1.82
N ALA A 41 -10.61 -16.75 0.91
CA ALA A 41 -9.21 -16.44 1.19
C ALA A 41 -9.07 -15.42 2.33
N PHE A 42 -9.92 -14.40 2.37
CA PHE A 42 -9.92 -13.40 3.44
C PHE A 42 -10.20 -14.01 4.83
N ASN A 43 -11.06 -15.04 4.90
CA ASN A 43 -11.35 -15.74 6.16
C ASN A 43 -10.21 -16.69 6.60
N GLU A 44 -9.40 -17.16 5.67
CA GLU A 44 -8.34 -18.16 5.93
C GLU A 44 -7.01 -17.52 6.33
N ALA A 45 -6.79 -16.25 6.01
CA ALA A 45 -5.53 -15.56 6.28
C ALA A 45 -5.73 -14.09 6.70
N LYS A 46 -4.68 -13.47 7.25
CA LYS A 46 -4.66 -12.04 7.55
C LYS A 46 -4.02 -11.28 6.41
N TYR A 47 -4.67 -10.20 5.99
CA TYR A 47 -4.19 -9.31 4.96
C TYR A 47 -4.04 -7.88 5.49
N ASP A 48 -3.04 -7.19 4.97
CA ASP A 48 -2.74 -5.79 5.27
C ASP A 48 -3.41 -4.85 4.27
N LEU A 49 -3.86 -5.38 3.13
CA LEU A 49 -4.55 -4.64 2.07
C LEU A 49 -5.38 -5.60 1.22
N CYS A 50 -6.57 -5.15 0.80
CA CYS A 50 -7.39 -5.80 -0.22
C CYS A 50 -7.45 -4.93 -1.48
N ILE A 51 -7.17 -5.51 -2.65
CA ILE A 51 -7.31 -4.88 -3.96
C ILE A 51 -8.38 -5.68 -4.70
N LEU A 52 -9.50 -5.03 -5.01
CA LEU A 52 -10.71 -5.69 -5.50
C LEU A 52 -11.13 -5.08 -6.84
N ASP A 53 -11.24 -5.90 -7.89
CA ASP A 53 -11.99 -5.45 -9.06
C ASP A 53 -13.47 -5.26 -8.68
N VAL A 54 -14.08 -4.21 -9.20
CA VAL A 54 -15.52 -3.97 -9.04
C VAL A 54 -16.33 -5.01 -9.80
N MET A 55 -15.89 -5.39 -10.99
CA MET A 55 -16.64 -6.25 -11.93
C MET A 55 -16.26 -7.73 -11.81
N LEU A 56 -16.39 -8.30 -10.62
CA LEU A 56 -16.06 -9.71 -10.39
C LEU A 56 -17.22 -10.65 -10.68
N PRO A 57 -16.96 -11.87 -11.17
CA PRO A 57 -17.97 -12.92 -11.28
C PRO A 57 -18.35 -13.49 -9.90
N LYS A 58 -19.52 -14.11 -9.81
CA LYS A 58 -20.11 -14.78 -8.65
C LYS A 58 -20.47 -13.87 -7.48
N LYS A 59 -19.66 -12.86 -7.18
CA LYS A 59 -19.89 -11.83 -6.19
C LYS A 59 -19.08 -10.59 -6.60
N ASP A 60 -19.76 -9.48 -6.85
CA ASP A 60 -19.11 -8.23 -7.24
C ASP A 60 -18.22 -7.65 -6.15
N GLY A 61 -17.31 -6.76 -6.54
CA GLY A 61 -16.30 -6.21 -5.63
C GLY A 61 -16.90 -5.39 -4.48
N PHE A 62 -18.03 -4.69 -4.69
CA PHE A 62 -18.67 -3.92 -3.62
C PHE A 62 -19.29 -4.84 -2.57
N SER A 63 -20.04 -5.86 -3.01
CA SER A 63 -20.60 -6.87 -2.10
C SER A 63 -19.51 -7.62 -1.33
N LEU A 64 -18.35 -7.87 -1.99
CA LEU A 64 -17.19 -8.46 -1.32
C LEU A 64 -16.62 -7.51 -0.26
N ALA A 65 -16.47 -6.23 -0.58
CA ALA A 65 -15.96 -5.23 0.36
C ALA A 65 -16.89 -5.08 1.58
N GLU A 66 -18.20 -5.06 1.39
CA GLU A 66 -19.17 -5.03 2.50
C GLU A 66 -19.01 -6.23 3.44
N ASP A 67 -18.82 -7.43 2.90
CA ASP A 67 -18.59 -8.61 3.73
C ASP A 67 -17.23 -8.57 4.43
N ILE A 68 -16.17 -8.09 3.77
CA ILE A 68 -14.87 -7.86 4.39
C ILE A 68 -15.00 -6.82 5.53
N ARG A 69 -15.77 -5.75 5.36
CA ARG A 69 -16.00 -4.74 6.39
C ARG A 69 -16.72 -5.27 7.62
N LYS A 70 -17.63 -6.24 7.46
CA LYS A 70 -18.24 -6.94 8.60
C LYS A 70 -17.23 -7.75 9.43
N LEU A 71 -16.18 -8.24 8.77
CA LEU A 71 -15.14 -9.04 9.42
C LEU A 71 -13.97 -8.18 9.94
N SER A 72 -13.63 -7.11 9.23
CA SER A 72 -12.54 -6.20 9.59
C SER A 72 -12.83 -4.77 9.11
N LEU A 73 -12.92 -3.85 10.07
CA LEU A 73 -13.08 -2.41 9.79
C LEU A 73 -11.75 -1.74 9.42
N ALA A 74 -10.62 -2.34 9.79
CA ALA A 74 -9.30 -1.72 9.74
C ALA A 74 -8.51 -2.00 8.47
N VAL A 75 -8.77 -3.13 7.77
CA VAL A 75 -8.02 -3.48 6.57
C VAL A 75 -8.35 -2.49 5.45
N PRO A 76 -7.36 -1.83 4.82
CA PRO A 76 -7.63 -0.95 3.70
C PRO A 76 -8.13 -1.72 2.48
N ILE A 77 -9.05 -1.08 1.74
CA ILE A 77 -9.63 -1.61 0.50
C ILE A 77 -9.41 -0.62 -0.63
N VAL A 78 -8.81 -1.10 -1.72
CA VAL A 78 -8.63 -0.37 -2.97
C VAL A 78 -9.47 -1.04 -4.05
N PHE A 79 -10.29 -0.27 -4.75
CA PHE A 79 -11.01 -0.78 -5.90
C PHE A 79 -10.26 -0.54 -7.21
N LEU A 80 -10.29 -1.56 -8.08
CA LEU A 80 -9.96 -1.43 -9.50
C LEU A 80 -11.28 -1.25 -10.27
N THR A 81 -11.41 -0.22 -11.09
CA THR A 81 -12.68 0.09 -11.75
C THR A 81 -12.48 0.64 -13.16
N ALA A 82 -13.43 0.35 -14.06
CA ALA A 82 -13.47 0.97 -15.38
C ALA A 82 -13.94 2.44 -15.28
N LYS A 83 -13.43 3.32 -16.16
CA LYS A 83 -13.60 4.78 -16.13
C LYS A 83 -15.05 5.30 -16.18
N SER A 84 -16.01 4.45 -16.54
CA SER A 84 -17.41 4.84 -16.81
C SER A 84 -18.33 4.94 -15.59
N MET A 85 -17.85 4.66 -14.38
CA MET A 85 -18.71 4.44 -13.21
C MET A 85 -18.60 5.55 -12.15
N THR A 86 -19.04 6.77 -12.50
CA THR A 86 -19.17 7.86 -11.51
C THR A 86 -20.17 7.50 -10.40
N GLU A 87 -21.24 6.76 -10.73
CA GLU A 87 -22.21 6.28 -9.75
C GLU A 87 -21.65 5.20 -8.83
N ASP A 88 -20.73 4.37 -9.32
CA ASP A 88 -20.10 3.32 -8.51
C ASP A 88 -19.06 3.87 -7.54
N LYS A 89 -18.42 5.01 -7.85
CA LYS A 89 -17.56 5.72 -6.88
C LYS A 89 -18.34 6.12 -5.63
N ILE A 90 -19.58 6.57 -5.79
CA ILE A 90 -20.45 6.96 -4.66
C ILE A 90 -20.85 5.72 -3.84
N LYS A 91 -21.18 4.61 -4.49
CA LYS A 91 -21.49 3.34 -3.82
C LYS A 91 -20.28 2.79 -3.08
N GLY A 92 -19.12 2.82 -3.69
CA GLY A 92 -17.92 2.29 -3.09
C GLY A 92 -17.38 3.13 -1.91
N PHE A 93 -17.50 4.48 -1.93
CA PHE A 93 -17.19 5.29 -0.75
C PHE A 93 -18.13 4.93 0.42
N LYS A 94 -19.40 4.59 0.14
CA LYS A 94 -20.32 4.06 1.14
C LYS A 94 -19.94 2.65 1.62
N ALA A 95 -19.31 1.85 0.77
CA ALA A 95 -18.74 0.54 1.13
C ALA A 95 -17.41 0.62 1.89
N GLY A 96 -16.92 1.84 2.18
CA GLY A 96 -15.74 2.07 3.01
C GLY A 96 -14.41 1.84 2.29
N ALA A 97 -14.32 2.20 1.00
CA ALA A 97 -13.05 2.15 0.26
C ALA A 97 -12.06 3.22 0.73
N ASP A 98 -10.79 2.88 0.70
CA ASP A 98 -9.67 3.79 1.00
C ASP A 98 -9.15 4.49 -0.24
N ASP A 99 -9.23 3.86 -1.42
CA ASP A 99 -8.86 4.45 -2.71
C ASP A 99 -9.53 3.74 -3.89
N TYR A 100 -9.48 4.40 -5.07
CA TYR A 100 -9.96 3.90 -6.36
C TYR A 100 -8.90 4.11 -7.42
N ILE A 101 -8.62 3.03 -8.16
CA ILE A 101 -7.70 3.06 -9.30
C ILE A 101 -8.49 2.74 -10.56
N THR A 102 -8.54 3.70 -11.49
CA THR A 102 -9.29 3.54 -12.73
C THR A 102 -8.46 2.82 -13.78
N LYS A 103 -9.01 1.77 -14.39
CA LYS A 103 -8.43 1.08 -15.54
C LYS A 103 -8.67 1.91 -16.83
N PRO A 104 -7.64 2.03 -17.73
CA PRO A 104 -6.27 1.55 -17.58
C PRO A 104 -5.41 2.45 -16.67
N PHE A 105 -4.45 1.86 -15.97
CA PHE A 105 -3.50 2.57 -15.12
C PHE A 105 -2.05 2.14 -15.44
N SER A 106 -1.08 2.99 -15.09
CA SER A 106 0.33 2.58 -15.13
C SER A 106 0.70 1.81 -13.88
N MET A 107 1.60 0.82 -14.01
CA MET A 107 2.06 0.04 -12.85
C MET A 107 2.82 0.93 -11.86
N ASP A 108 3.54 1.96 -12.32
CA ASP A 108 4.22 2.92 -11.45
C ASP A 108 3.23 3.70 -10.57
N GLU A 109 2.15 4.23 -11.17
CA GLU A 109 1.10 4.93 -10.41
C GLU A 109 0.42 3.98 -9.42
N PHE A 110 0.09 2.77 -9.88
CA PHE A 110 -0.52 1.73 -9.05
C PHE A 110 0.35 1.43 -7.82
N SER A 111 1.63 1.13 -8.03
CA SER A 111 2.59 0.80 -6.96
C SER A 111 2.75 1.93 -5.95
N LEU A 112 2.85 3.18 -6.41
CA LEU A 112 2.96 4.34 -5.53
C LEU A 112 1.72 4.53 -4.65
N ARG A 113 0.51 4.29 -5.18
CA ARG A 113 -0.75 4.36 -4.42
C ARG A 113 -0.82 3.27 -3.36
N ILE A 114 -0.49 2.02 -3.74
CA ILE A 114 -0.46 0.89 -2.80
C ILE A 114 0.54 1.14 -1.67
N GLU A 115 1.75 1.59 -1.99
CA GLU A 115 2.75 1.93 -0.99
C GLU A 115 2.29 3.03 -0.03
N ALA A 116 1.64 4.09 -0.55
CA ALA A 116 1.13 5.20 0.26
C ALA A 116 0.04 4.73 1.25
N ILE A 117 -0.88 3.84 0.82
CA ILE A 117 -1.93 3.30 1.66
C ILE A 117 -1.34 2.43 2.77
N LEU A 118 -0.43 1.51 2.43
CA LEU A 118 0.20 0.62 3.39
C LEU A 118 1.09 1.36 4.40
N LYS A 119 1.73 2.46 4.03
CA LYS A 119 2.45 3.35 4.95
C LYS A 119 1.50 4.03 5.94
N ARG A 120 0.36 4.51 5.46
CA ARG A 120 -0.64 5.20 6.30
C ARG A 120 -1.25 4.27 7.34
N THR A 121 -1.45 2.99 7.03
CA THR A 121 -2.00 1.99 7.95
C THR A 121 -0.95 1.36 8.87
N GLY A 122 0.33 1.70 8.71
CA GLY A 122 1.42 1.12 9.49
C GLY A 122 1.76 -0.34 9.13
N SER A 123 1.09 -0.90 8.13
CA SER A 123 1.28 -2.29 7.68
C SER A 123 2.65 -2.51 7.02
N ILE A 124 3.20 -1.49 6.40
CA ILE A 124 4.62 -1.42 6.11
C ILE A 124 5.20 -0.33 7.00
N SER A 125 6.09 -0.71 7.88
CA SER A 125 7.02 0.28 8.44
C SER A 125 7.46 1.14 7.28
N ALA A 126 7.20 2.45 7.31
CA ALA A 126 7.93 3.36 6.43
C ALA A 126 9.34 2.80 6.40
N LYS A 127 9.85 2.35 5.20
CA LYS A 127 11.22 1.83 5.05
C LYS A 127 12.00 2.56 6.09
N LYS A 128 12.72 1.84 7.04
CA LYS A 128 13.52 2.54 8.04
C LYS A 128 13.96 3.80 7.36
N SER A 129 13.33 4.91 7.69
CA SER A 129 13.67 6.18 7.06
C SER A 129 15.17 6.08 6.96
N ASN A 130 15.81 6.42 5.85
CA ASN A 130 17.27 6.46 5.80
C ASN A 130 17.71 7.38 6.91
N GLY A 131 17.35 7.00 8.12
CA GLY A 131 17.46 7.70 9.36
C GLY A 131 18.69 7.18 10.06
N PHE A 132 19.52 8.08 10.46
CA PHE A 132 20.75 7.79 11.14
C PHE A 132 20.62 8.27 12.58
N ASP A 133 20.87 7.34 13.52
CA ASP A 133 21.03 7.70 14.93
C ASP A 133 22.38 8.38 15.14
N LEU A 134 22.31 9.65 15.53
CA LEU A 134 23.46 10.51 15.81
C LEU A 134 23.53 10.87 17.31
N GLY A 135 23.49 9.85 18.15
CA GLY A 135 23.39 10.00 19.59
C GLY A 135 21.98 10.42 20.02
N ARG A 136 21.81 11.63 20.53
CA ARG A 136 20.48 12.14 20.89
C ARG A 136 19.67 12.67 19.69
N TYR A 137 20.29 12.80 18.51
CA TYR A 137 19.63 13.29 17.30
C TYR A 137 19.25 12.12 16.39
N PHE A 138 18.14 12.26 15.71
CA PHE A 138 17.72 11.38 14.64
C PHE A 138 17.65 12.18 13.34
N PHE A 139 18.40 11.74 12.31
CA PHE A 139 18.41 12.36 10.99
C PHE A 139 17.59 11.51 10.01
N ASP A 140 16.45 12.03 9.58
CA ASP A 140 15.65 11.46 8.50
C ASP A 140 16.10 12.04 7.16
N SER A 141 16.93 11.28 6.44
CA SER A 141 17.49 11.71 5.15
C SER A 141 16.45 11.76 4.02
N SER A 142 15.33 11.01 4.14
CA SER A 142 14.26 11.00 3.15
C SER A 142 13.40 12.26 3.21
N ASN A 143 13.18 12.79 4.41
CA ASN A 143 12.40 14.00 4.65
C ASN A 143 13.24 15.24 4.94
N TYR A 144 14.58 15.08 4.93
CA TYR A 144 15.54 16.16 5.23
C TYR A 144 15.34 16.78 6.62
N LYS A 145 15.03 15.94 7.63
CA LYS A 145 14.67 16.38 8.96
C LYS A 145 15.67 15.90 10.00
N LEU A 146 16.01 16.81 10.93
CA LEU A 146 16.75 16.49 12.14
C LEU A 146 15.81 16.64 13.34
N SER A 147 15.74 15.62 14.20
CA SER A 147 14.87 15.60 15.37
C SER A 147 15.60 15.11 16.63
N ILE A 148 15.02 15.45 17.80
CA ILE A 148 15.35 14.84 19.10
C ILE A 148 14.04 14.24 19.64
N GLY A 149 13.99 12.90 19.80
CA GLY A 149 12.74 12.21 20.11
C GLY A 149 11.68 12.52 19.05
N GLU A 150 10.50 12.95 19.48
CA GLU A 150 9.40 13.33 18.57
C GLU A 150 9.44 14.79 18.09
N THR A 151 10.42 15.59 18.57
CA THR A 151 10.48 17.02 18.25
C THR A 151 11.39 17.27 17.05
N GLU A 152 10.83 17.84 15.96
CA GLU A 152 11.60 18.33 14.83
C GLU A 152 12.40 19.59 15.25
N ILE A 153 13.73 19.55 15.10
CA ILE A 153 14.61 20.66 15.44
C ILE A 153 14.94 21.50 14.23
N LYS A 154 15.23 20.87 13.08
CA LYS A 154 15.61 21.57 11.86
C LYS A 154 15.21 20.78 10.64
N LYS A 155 14.62 21.46 9.65
CA LYS A 155 14.50 20.99 8.29
C LYS A 155 15.75 21.40 7.51
N LEU A 156 16.47 20.42 7.00
CA LEU A 156 17.70 20.63 6.23
C LEU A 156 17.39 20.97 4.78
N THR A 157 18.26 21.69 4.13
CA THR A 157 18.25 21.80 2.66
C THR A 157 18.71 20.46 2.06
N LYS A 158 18.41 20.23 0.78
CA LYS A 158 18.83 19.01 0.08
C LYS A 158 20.34 18.79 0.15
N LYS A 159 21.15 19.84 -0.02
CA LYS A 159 22.61 19.77 0.03
C LYS A 159 23.12 19.40 1.44
N GLU A 160 22.56 20.01 2.48
CA GLU A 160 22.90 19.67 3.88
C GLU A 160 22.57 18.23 4.21
N ALA A 161 21.39 17.75 3.77
CA ALA A 161 20.94 16.38 3.99
C ALA A 161 21.80 15.36 3.22
N ASP A 162 22.17 15.63 1.98
CA ASP A 162 23.04 14.76 1.17
C ASP A 162 24.43 14.63 1.79
N ILE A 163 25.02 15.72 2.27
CA ILE A 163 26.32 15.71 2.97
C ILE A 163 26.21 14.90 4.27
N LEU A 164 25.20 15.16 5.08
CA LEU A 164 25.01 14.46 6.34
C LEU A 164 24.79 12.96 6.14
N ARG A 165 24.04 12.58 5.10
CA ARG A 165 23.83 11.18 4.72
C ARG A 165 25.14 10.47 4.38
N ILE A 166 25.97 11.07 3.52
CA ILE A 166 27.30 10.52 3.16
C ILE A 166 28.18 10.31 4.39
N LEU A 167 28.21 11.28 5.29
CA LEU A 167 28.96 11.16 6.54
C LEU A 167 28.46 10.03 7.44
N CYS A 168 27.13 9.85 7.52
CA CYS A 168 26.51 8.76 8.29
C CYS A 168 26.79 7.38 7.69
N GLU A 169 26.75 7.26 6.36
CA GLU A 169 27.02 6.02 5.63
C GLU A 169 28.49 5.58 5.81
N GLN A 170 29.43 6.52 5.89
CA GLN A 170 30.85 6.22 6.09
C GLN A 170 31.18 5.85 7.54
N LYS A 171 30.43 6.31 8.53
CA LYS A 171 30.65 6.01 9.95
C LYS A 171 30.48 4.52 10.30
N GLY A 172 29.82 3.73 9.46
CA GLY A 172 29.65 2.27 9.62
C GLY A 172 30.83 1.43 9.11
N ASN A 173 31.87 2.03 8.55
CA ASN A 173 33.02 1.37 7.93
C ASN A 173 34.34 1.57 8.69
N VAL A 174 34.31 1.94 9.98
CA VAL A 174 35.50 2.05 10.85
C VAL A 174 35.38 1.11 12.03
#